data_a2ef9fe8df6b301e777dcc0721d050a5
#
_entry.id   a2ef9fe8df6b301e777dcc0721d050a5
#
_cell.length_a   1.000
_cell.length_b   1.000
_cell.length_c   1.000
_cell.angle_alpha   90.00
_cell.angle_beta   90.00
_cell.angle_gamma   90.00
#
_symmetry.space_group_name_H-M   'P 1'
#
loop_
_entity.id
_entity.type
_entity.pdbx_description
1 polymer ?
#
loop_
_entity_poly.entity_id
_entity_poly.type
_entity_poly.pdbx_seq_one_letter_code
_entity_poly.pdbx_strand_id
1 'polypeptide(L)'
;GGERSMTEQVQAGTLHMTAVTSGVLANFVPEVGIIELPFIYPDKKTAYRVLDDKDVQQRIAKFCEPKGFVFIGYTENEFRDMTNSKHPIKKPQDLQGLKIRVVEGPVFIDTFKTLGANPTPLPFPEIYNALQQKVIDGQDNPLYTSVLMKFTEVNKFATVTNHILTECPVVVNAKFWKSLTPEQQKIFREAAAVQIKTNREGNAKGSADAIQKAKAQKVDVYVLTAKDREVFRKAVQPVYDKYKGIYGNEWYDFFVKKIDSYSKKK
;
A
#
# COMPACT_ATOMS: atom_id res chain seq x y z
N GLY A 1 -1.31 -6.90 -17.83
CA GLY A 1 -0.58 -5.64 -17.72
C GLY A 1 -0.31 -5.26 -16.28
N GLY A 2 0.48 -4.21 -16.07
CA GLY A 2 0.70 -3.65 -14.75
C GLY A 2 -0.53 -2.89 -14.23
N GLU A 3 -0.55 -2.58 -12.93
CA GLU A 3 -1.70 -1.94 -12.27
C GLU A 3 -2.07 -0.58 -12.88
N ARG A 4 -1.07 0.22 -13.28
CA ARG A 4 -1.29 1.49 -13.95
C ARG A 4 -2.06 1.33 -15.25
N SER A 5 -1.65 0.40 -16.11
CA SER A 5 -2.34 0.10 -17.37
C SER A 5 -3.78 -0.38 -17.14
N MET A 6 -4.01 -1.21 -16.09
CA MET A 6 -5.37 -1.62 -15.74
C MET A 6 -6.24 -0.44 -15.28
N THR A 7 -5.66 0.48 -14.51
CA THR A 7 -6.38 1.69 -14.05
C THR A 7 -6.75 2.60 -15.22
N GLU A 8 -5.82 2.82 -16.17
CA GLU A 8 -6.06 3.57 -17.41
C GLU A 8 -7.19 2.92 -18.24
N GLN A 9 -7.18 1.60 -18.37
CA GLN A 9 -8.22 0.85 -19.10
C GLN A 9 -9.58 0.95 -18.42
N VAL A 10 -9.63 0.92 -17.08
CA VAL A 10 -10.90 1.13 -16.35
C VAL A 10 -11.39 2.56 -16.54
N GLN A 11 -10.53 3.55 -16.48
CA GLN A 11 -10.91 4.96 -16.72
C GLN A 11 -11.45 5.14 -18.15
N ALA A 12 -10.80 4.54 -19.15
CA ALA A 12 -11.23 4.58 -20.55
C ALA A 12 -12.49 3.75 -20.84
N GLY A 13 -12.83 2.78 -19.98
CA GLY A 13 -13.99 1.89 -20.15
C GLY A 13 -13.72 0.63 -20.97
N THR A 14 -12.47 0.35 -21.35
CA THR A 14 -12.08 -0.89 -22.02
C THR A 14 -11.93 -2.07 -21.06
N LEU A 15 -11.75 -1.78 -19.77
CA LEU A 15 -11.87 -2.70 -18.64
C LEU A 15 -12.96 -2.21 -17.72
N HIS A 16 -13.84 -3.08 -17.21
CA HIS A 16 -14.98 -2.64 -16.42
C HIS A 16 -14.63 -2.35 -14.97
N MET A 17 -13.71 -3.11 -14.37
CA MET A 17 -13.30 -2.95 -12.97
C MET A 17 -11.88 -3.49 -12.75
N THR A 18 -11.26 -3.00 -11.69
CA THR A 18 -9.96 -3.51 -11.20
C THR A 18 -9.85 -3.31 -9.70
N ALA A 19 -8.95 -4.06 -9.08
CA ALA A 19 -8.41 -3.79 -7.75
C ALA A 19 -6.92 -3.51 -7.92
N VAL A 20 -6.47 -2.32 -7.57
CA VAL A 20 -5.08 -1.89 -7.74
C VAL A 20 -4.58 -1.20 -6.48
N THR A 21 -3.28 -1.26 -6.24
CA THR A 21 -2.63 -0.58 -5.12
C THR A 21 -3.08 0.89 -5.06
N SER A 22 -3.47 1.36 -3.89
CA SER A 22 -3.90 2.75 -3.68
C SER A 22 -2.87 3.77 -4.14
N GLY A 23 -1.56 3.48 -4.01
CA GLY A 23 -0.50 4.31 -4.56
C GLY A 23 -0.52 4.47 -6.08
N VAL A 24 -0.91 3.42 -6.79
CA VAL A 24 -1.10 3.51 -8.24
C VAL A 24 -2.35 4.34 -8.57
N LEU A 25 -3.46 4.10 -7.87
CA LEU A 25 -4.68 4.89 -8.05
C LEU A 25 -4.47 6.37 -7.70
N ALA A 26 -3.57 6.69 -6.78
CA ALA A 26 -3.25 8.08 -6.41
C ALA A 26 -2.66 8.91 -7.55
N ASN A 27 -2.16 8.31 -8.63
CA ASN A 27 -1.78 9.04 -9.84
C ASN A 27 -3.01 9.61 -10.59
N PHE A 28 -4.19 9.06 -10.35
CA PHE A 28 -5.47 9.46 -10.98
C PHE A 28 -6.36 10.23 -10.00
N VAL A 29 -6.31 9.83 -8.73
CA VAL A 29 -7.10 10.38 -7.61
C VAL A 29 -6.12 10.63 -6.45
N PRO A 30 -5.43 11.79 -6.42
CA PRO A 30 -4.35 12.06 -5.45
C PRO A 30 -4.77 11.86 -3.99
N GLU A 31 -6.00 12.21 -3.65
CA GLU A 31 -6.54 12.16 -2.28
C GLU A 31 -6.58 10.74 -1.69
N VAL A 32 -6.62 9.71 -2.56
CA VAL A 32 -6.58 8.31 -2.12
C VAL A 32 -5.22 7.95 -1.49
N GLY A 33 -4.16 8.63 -1.90
CA GLY A 33 -2.82 8.38 -1.37
C GLY A 33 -2.65 8.67 0.13
N ILE A 34 -3.57 9.35 0.78
CA ILE A 34 -3.51 9.65 2.22
C ILE A 34 -3.45 8.39 3.07
N ILE A 35 -4.09 7.31 2.62
CA ILE A 35 -4.14 6.03 3.35
C ILE A 35 -2.77 5.35 3.42
N GLU A 36 -1.83 5.73 2.57
CA GLU A 36 -0.49 5.16 2.46
C GLU A 36 0.61 6.07 3.04
N LEU A 37 0.26 7.11 3.78
CA LEU A 37 1.28 7.89 4.48
C LEU A 37 2.08 6.99 5.41
N PRO A 38 3.43 7.06 5.38
CA PRO A 38 4.27 6.11 6.09
C PRO A 38 4.08 6.22 7.61
N PHE A 39 3.88 5.07 8.28
CA PHE A 39 3.66 4.97 9.73
C PHE A 39 2.42 5.71 10.26
N ILE A 40 1.43 6.01 9.40
CA ILE A 40 0.23 6.76 9.82
C ILE A 40 -0.66 5.96 10.77
N TYR A 41 -0.71 4.64 10.61
CA TYR A 41 -1.49 3.78 11.50
C TYR A 41 -0.63 3.21 12.64
N PRO A 42 -1.12 3.29 13.89
CA PRO A 42 -0.43 2.67 15.01
C PRO A 42 -0.47 1.14 14.97
N ASP A 43 -1.56 0.59 14.44
CA ASP A 43 -1.81 -0.84 14.31
C ASP A 43 -2.87 -1.15 13.25
N LYS A 44 -2.96 -2.42 12.87
CA LYS A 44 -3.88 -2.92 11.83
C LYS A 44 -5.35 -2.77 12.22
N LYS A 45 -5.69 -2.96 13.49
CA LYS A 45 -7.06 -2.82 13.99
C LYS A 45 -7.56 -1.39 13.82
N THR A 46 -6.73 -0.41 14.16
CA THR A 46 -7.03 1.00 13.95
C THR A 46 -7.19 1.31 12.46
N ALA A 47 -6.29 0.81 11.62
CA ALA A 47 -6.38 1.00 10.17
C ALA A 47 -7.72 0.49 9.61
N TYR A 48 -8.12 -0.73 9.94
CA TYR A 48 -9.41 -1.27 9.48
C TYR A 48 -10.60 -0.43 9.94
N ARG A 49 -10.61 0.03 11.20
CA ARG A 49 -11.70 0.88 11.71
C ARG A 49 -11.81 2.20 10.94
N VAL A 50 -10.66 2.79 10.57
CA VAL A 50 -10.64 4.02 9.77
C VAL A 50 -11.10 3.76 8.34
N LEU A 51 -10.58 2.71 7.71
CA LEU A 51 -10.86 2.41 6.29
C LEU A 51 -12.28 1.88 6.06
N ASP A 52 -12.86 1.24 7.08
CA ASP A 52 -14.26 0.77 7.07
C ASP A 52 -15.25 1.85 7.56
N ASP A 53 -14.75 3.00 8.04
CA ASP A 53 -15.60 4.12 8.46
C ASP A 53 -16.39 4.68 7.27
N LYS A 54 -17.70 4.78 7.41
CA LYS A 54 -18.60 5.19 6.33
C LYS A 54 -18.28 6.60 5.79
N ASP A 55 -17.90 7.53 6.68
CA ASP A 55 -17.60 8.91 6.26
C ASP A 55 -16.29 8.94 5.46
N VAL A 56 -15.28 8.10 5.84
CA VAL A 56 -14.03 7.95 5.10
C VAL A 56 -14.31 7.38 3.72
N GLN A 57 -15.07 6.27 3.64
CA GLN A 57 -15.39 5.64 2.36
C GLN A 57 -16.22 6.56 1.44
N GLN A 58 -17.16 7.33 1.99
CA GLN A 58 -17.94 8.28 1.22
C GLN A 58 -17.08 9.42 0.66
N ARG A 59 -16.10 9.92 1.42
CA ARG A 59 -15.18 10.95 0.92
C ARG A 59 -14.28 10.40 -0.17
N ILE A 60 -13.73 9.19 -0.02
CA ILE A 60 -12.95 8.53 -1.07
C ILE A 60 -13.80 8.33 -2.34
N ALA A 61 -15.04 7.88 -2.21
CA ALA A 61 -15.94 7.73 -3.34
C ALA A 61 -16.18 9.06 -4.08
N LYS A 62 -16.38 10.17 -3.33
CA LYS A 62 -16.53 11.51 -3.90
C LYS A 62 -15.29 11.99 -4.66
N PHE A 63 -14.09 11.64 -4.23
CA PHE A 63 -12.86 11.95 -4.96
C PHE A 63 -12.70 11.11 -6.24
N CYS A 64 -13.16 9.86 -6.21
CA CYS A 64 -13.09 8.95 -7.35
C CYS A 64 -14.09 9.30 -8.47
N GLU A 65 -15.29 9.74 -8.12
CA GLU A 65 -16.40 9.96 -9.06
C GLU A 65 -16.05 10.91 -10.22
N PRO A 66 -15.52 12.14 -10.00
CA PRO A 66 -15.18 13.06 -11.08
C PRO A 66 -14.04 12.57 -11.97
N LYS A 67 -13.29 11.56 -11.53
CA LYS A 67 -12.20 10.90 -12.29
C LYS A 67 -12.68 9.70 -13.10
N GLY A 68 -14.01 9.42 -13.11
CA GLY A 68 -14.59 8.34 -13.88
C GLY A 68 -14.59 6.97 -13.18
N PHE A 69 -14.34 6.94 -11.87
CA PHE A 69 -14.32 5.72 -11.07
C PHE A 69 -15.47 5.69 -10.07
N VAL A 70 -16.08 4.52 -9.90
CA VAL A 70 -16.96 4.22 -8.76
C VAL A 70 -16.17 3.35 -7.78
N PHE A 71 -15.95 3.86 -6.58
CA PHE A 71 -15.29 3.16 -5.50
C PHE A 71 -16.26 2.18 -4.83
N ILE A 72 -15.83 0.93 -4.64
CA ILE A 72 -16.65 -0.13 -4.05
C ILE A 72 -16.18 -0.50 -2.64
N GLY A 73 -14.88 -0.48 -2.39
CA GLY A 73 -14.28 -0.84 -1.10
C GLY A 73 -12.78 -1.11 -1.26
N TYR A 74 -12.15 -1.62 -0.19
CA TYR A 74 -10.72 -1.94 -0.16
C TYR A 74 -10.49 -3.42 0.06
N THR A 75 -9.73 -4.07 -0.82
CA THR A 75 -9.01 -5.29 -0.47
C THR A 75 -7.63 -4.91 0.05
N GLU A 76 -7.05 -5.76 0.90
CA GLU A 76 -5.78 -5.49 1.56
C GLU A 76 -4.62 -6.19 0.87
N ASN A 77 -3.48 -5.53 0.81
CA ASN A 77 -2.19 -6.14 0.49
C ASN A 77 -1.28 -6.28 1.73
N GLU A 78 -1.67 -5.78 2.90
CA GLU A 78 -0.93 -5.90 4.16
C GLU A 78 0.10 -4.76 4.39
N PHE A 79 0.64 -4.70 5.61
CA PHE A 79 1.78 -3.86 5.94
C PHE A 79 3.02 -4.29 5.17
N ARG A 80 3.74 -3.30 4.66
CA ARG A 80 4.92 -3.50 3.84
C ARG A 80 6.19 -3.50 4.68
N ASP A 81 7.10 -4.34 4.25
CA ASP A 81 8.43 -4.54 4.79
C ASP A 81 9.48 -4.32 3.70
N MET A 82 10.75 -4.30 4.05
CA MET A 82 11.83 -4.07 3.09
C MET A 82 12.67 -5.35 2.94
N THR A 83 13.01 -5.71 1.71
CA THR A 83 14.02 -6.74 1.45
C THR A 83 15.10 -6.20 0.53
N ASN A 84 16.36 -6.64 0.71
CA ASN A 84 17.47 -6.26 -0.16
C ASN A 84 18.57 -7.31 -0.19
N SER A 85 19.53 -7.15 -1.09
CA SER A 85 20.65 -8.05 -1.32
C SER A 85 21.96 -7.59 -0.67
N LYS A 86 22.00 -6.42 0.00
CA LYS A 86 23.25 -5.78 0.44
C LYS A 86 23.54 -6.00 1.92
N HIS A 87 22.62 -5.54 2.81
CA HIS A 87 22.84 -5.53 4.27
C HIS A 87 21.52 -5.33 5.03
N PRO A 88 21.46 -5.63 6.33
CA PRO A 88 20.32 -5.32 7.17
C PRO A 88 20.02 -3.82 7.22
N ILE A 89 18.73 -3.45 7.20
CA ILE A 89 18.26 -2.07 7.36
C ILE A 89 17.70 -1.93 8.78
N LYS A 90 18.42 -1.23 9.67
CA LYS A 90 18.03 -1.03 11.08
C LYS A 90 17.70 0.42 11.41
N LYS A 91 18.14 1.36 10.59
CA LYS A 91 17.94 2.81 10.72
C LYS A 91 17.83 3.44 9.32
N PRO A 92 17.27 4.65 9.19
CA PRO A 92 17.12 5.32 7.89
C PRO A 92 18.42 5.42 7.09
N GLN A 93 19.56 5.67 7.75
CA GLN A 93 20.86 5.80 7.10
C GLN A 93 21.31 4.53 6.36
N ASP A 94 20.79 3.38 6.77
CA ASP A 94 21.11 2.11 6.10
C ASP A 94 20.42 2.00 4.72
N LEU A 95 19.50 2.89 4.39
CA LEU A 95 18.89 3.01 3.06
C LEU A 95 19.69 3.89 2.09
N GLN A 96 20.71 4.61 2.59
CA GLN A 96 21.44 5.59 1.80
C GLN A 96 22.02 4.97 0.52
N GLY A 97 21.56 5.47 -0.63
CA GLY A 97 22.06 5.08 -1.95
C GLY A 97 21.56 3.72 -2.47
N LEU A 98 20.81 2.94 -1.66
CA LEU A 98 20.23 1.68 -2.14
C LEU A 98 19.18 1.96 -3.22
N LYS A 99 19.26 1.22 -4.32
CA LYS A 99 18.25 1.21 -5.38
C LYS A 99 17.09 0.33 -4.92
N ILE A 100 16.04 0.95 -4.40
CA ILE A 100 14.86 0.23 -3.90
C ILE A 100 13.73 0.37 -4.90
N ARG A 101 13.25 -0.77 -5.41
CA ARG A 101 12.00 -0.76 -6.16
C ARG A 101 10.86 -0.35 -5.24
N VAL A 102 10.04 0.56 -5.71
CA VAL A 102 8.83 1.00 -5.03
C VAL A 102 7.61 0.85 -5.95
N VAL A 103 6.42 0.91 -5.35
CA VAL A 103 5.16 1.06 -6.10
C VAL A 103 5.21 2.33 -6.93
N GLU A 104 4.59 2.33 -8.12
CA GLU A 104 4.45 3.50 -9.00
C GLU A 104 3.47 4.53 -8.41
N GLY A 105 3.70 4.93 -7.16
CA GLY A 105 2.89 5.84 -6.38
C GLY A 105 3.71 6.99 -5.79
N PRO A 106 3.18 8.23 -5.80
CA PRO A 106 3.95 9.40 -5.37
C PRO A 106 4.41 9.32 -3.91
N VAL A 107 3.56 8.84 -3.00
CA VAL A 107 3.90 8.69 -1.56
C VAL A 107 5.06 7.71 -1.36
N PHE A 108 5.08 6.60 -2.09
CA PHE A 108 6.16 5.61 -2.00
C PHE A 108 7.50 6.21 -2.46
N ILE A 109 7.49 6.88 -3.62
CA ILE A 109 8.70 7.52 -4.17
C ILE A 109 9.26 8.53 -3.17
N ASP A 110 8.42 9.43 -2.65
CA ASP A 110 8.84 10.46 -1.72
C ASP A 110 9.30 9.89 -0.37
N THR A 111 8.63 8.85 0.11
CA THR A 111 9.02 8.16 1.36
C THR A 111 10.43 7.60 1.27
N PHE A 112 10.72 6.81 0.24
CA PHE A 112 12.03 6.20 0.10
C PHE A 112 13.12 7.20 -0.25
N LYS A 113 12.79 8.25 -1.02
CA LYS A 113 13.71 9.37 -1.27
C LYS A 113 14.05 10.13 0.02
N THR A 114 13.05 10.39 0.86
CA THR A 114 13.24 11.07 2.16
C THR A 114 14.09 10.22 3.11
N LEU A 115 13.98 8.89 3.05
CA LEU A 115 14.81 7.97 3.81
C LEU A 115 16.23 7.78 3.25
N GLY A 116 16.57 8.42 2.12
CA GLY A 116 17.91 8.41 1.52
C GLY A 116 18.15 7.32 0.48
N ALA A 117 17.14 6.51 0.14
CA ALA A 117 17.23 5.55 -0.93
C ALA A 117 17.14 6.21 -2.33
N ASN A 118 17.48 5.44 -3.36
CA ASN A 118 17.22 5.74 -4.76
C ASN A 118 15.97 4.94 -5.20
N PRO A 119 14.74 5.49 -5.03
CA PRO A 119 13.52 4.75 -5.39
C PRO A 119 13.43 4.56 -6.90
N THR A 120 13.12 3.34 -7.31
CA THR A 120 12.93 2.95 -8.70
C THR A 120 11.50 2.44 -8.87
N PRO A 121 10.55 3.26 -9.34
CA PRO A 121 9.19 2.82 -9.59
C PRO A 121 9.17 1.79 -10.73
N LEU A 122 8.66 0.59 -10.45
CA LEU A 122 8.51 -0.48 -11.43
C LEU A 122 7.18 -1.22 -11.23
N PRO A 123 6.52 -1.66 -12.32
CA PRO A 123 5.39 -2.56 -12.24
C PRO A 123 5.71 -3.84 -11.46
N PHE A 124 4.72 -4.35 -10.72
CA PHE A 124 4.92 -5.55 -9.88
C PHE A 124 5.46 -6.77 -10.64
N PRO A 125 5.00 -7.09 -11.87
CA PRO A 125 5.51 -8.25 -12.62
C PRO A 125 7.02 -8.19 -12.95
N GLU A 126 7.63 -7.00 -12.91
CA GLU A 126 9.03 -6.80 -13.29
C GLU A 126 10.01 -6.98 -12.13
N ILE A 127 9.51 -7.05 -10.88
CA ILE A 127 10.35 -7.02 -9.67
C ILE A 127 11.36 -8.15 -9.63
N TYR A 128 10.93 -9.41 -9.83
CA TYR A 128 11.83 -10.55 -9.70
C TYR A 128 13.00 -10.47 -10.68
N ASN A 129 12.72 -10.15 -11.94
CA ASN A 129 13.74 -10.02 -12.97
C ASN A 129 14.69 -8.86 -12.67
N ALA A 130 14.18 -7.72 -12.22
CA ALA A 130 15.01 -6.57 -11.85
C ALA A 130 15.93 -6.86 -10.65
N LEU A 131 15.45 -7.61 -9.65
CA LEU A 131 16.26 -8.09 -8.53
C LEU A 131 17.32 -9.10 -8.98
N GLN A 132 16.93 -10.08 -9.79
CA GLN A 132 17.82 -11.12 -10.30
C GLN A 132 18.95 -10.53 -11.15
N GLN A 133 18.64 -9.56 -11.98
CA GLN A 133 19.60 -8.85 -12.84
C GLN A 133 20.37 -7.75 -12.08
N LYS A 134 20.10 -7.53 -10.79
CA LYS A 134 20.73 -6.50 -9.94
C LYS A 134 20.53 -5.08 -10.46
N VAL A 135 19.48 -4.82 -11.24
CA VAL A 135 19.04 -3.47 -11.64
C VAL A 135 18.61 -2.66 -10.42
N ILE A 136 18.00 -3.36 -9.47
CA ILE A 136 17.63 -2.85 -8.13
C ILE A 136 18.31 -3.69 -7.05
N ASP A 137 18.59 -3.08 -5.90
CA ASP A 137 19.22 -3.75 -4.76
C ASP A 137 18.18 -4.42 -3.85
N GLY A 138 16.95 -3.88 -3.84
CA GLY A 138 15.88 -4.35 -2.98
C GLY A 138 14.51 -3.85 -3.42
N GLN A 139 13.52 -4.18 -2.63
CA GLN A 139 12.12 -3.80 -2.86
C GLN A 139 11.35 -3.71 -1.54
N ASP A 140 10.17 -3.09 -1.58
CA ASP A 140 9.20 -3.08 -0.50
C ASP A 140 7.93 -3.86 -0.89
N ASN A 141 7.53 -4.78 -0.05
CA ASN A 141 6.27 -5.53 -0.08
C ASN A 141 6.04 -6.19 1.28
N PRO A 142 4.84 -6.64 1.59
CA PRO A 142 4.66 -7.52 2.74
C PRO A 142 5.64 -8.69 2.68
N LEU A 143 6.20 -9.07 3.82
CA LEU A 143 7.21 -10.15 3.86
C LEU A 143 6.64 -11.47 3.31
N TYR A 144 5.35 -11.76 3.60
CA TYR A 144 4.73 -12.96 3.05
C TYR A 144 4.66 -12.94 1.52
N THR A 145 4.36 -11.78 0.91
CA THR A 145 4.39 -11.61 -0.54
C THR A 145 5.79 -11.80 -1.09
N SER A 146 6.80 -11.26 -0.40
CA SER A 146 8.21 -11.42 -0.80
C SER A 146 8.65 -12.88 -0.78
N VAL A 147 8.17 -13.68 0.19
CA VAL A 147 8.41 -15.13 0.25
C VAL A 147 7.65 -15.86 -0.86
N LEU A 148 6.36 -15.55 -1.04
CA LEU A 148 5.50 -16.21 -2.03
C LEU A 148 5.99 -15.97 -3.46
N MET A 149 6.41 -14.75 -3.74
CA MET A 149 6.91 -14.32 -5.06
C MET A 149 8.41 -14.62 -5.26
N LYS A 150 9.01 -15.34 -4.31
CA LYS A 150 10.41 -15.77 -4.37
C LYS A 150 11.45 -14.63 -4.38
N PHE A 151 11.07 -13.41 -4.00
CA PHE A 151 12.03 -12.30 -3.91
C PHE A 151 13.14 -12.60 -2.88
N THR A 152 12.84 -13.41 -1.88
CA THR A 152 13.77 -13.91 -0.88
C THR A 152 14.83 -14.91 -1.42
N GLU A 153 14.68 -15.40 -2.64
CA GLU A 153 15.74 -16.18 -3.29
C GLU A 153 16.94 -15.28 -3.68
N VAL A 154 16.66 -14.04 -4.05
CA VAL A 154 17.66 -13.06 -4.51
C VAL A 154 17.96 -11.97 -3.48
N ASN A 155 17.07 -11.68 -2.54
CA ASN A 155 17.27 -10.76 -1.43
C ASN A 155 17.44 -11.53 -0.11
N LYS A 156 18.63 -11.43 0.49
CA LYS A 156 18.98 -12.22 1.69
C LYS A 156 18.85 -11.45 3.00
N PHE A 157 18.50 -10.18 2.95
CA PHE A 157 18.20 -9.35 4.11
C PHE A 157 16.75 -8.86 4.05
N ALA A 158 16.01 -9.06 5.14
CA ALA A 158 14.67 -8.57 5.29
C ALA A 158 14.55 -7.75 6.58
N THR A 159 13.87 -6.61 6.51
CA THR A 159 13.53 -5.82 7.69
C THR A 159 12.03 -5.67 7.77
N VAL A 160 11.45 -6.20 8.84
CA VAL A 160 10.03 -6.03 9.16
C VAL A 160 9.84 -4.63 9.73
N THR A 161 9.43 -3.73 8.85
CA THR A 161 9.28 -2.30 9.15
C THR A 161 7.83 -1.90 9.42
N ASN A 162 6.88 -2.58 8.78
CA ASN A 162 5.47 -2.20 8.77
C ASN A 162 5.30 -0.70 8.49
N HIS A 163 6.02 -0.18 7.50
CA HIS A 163 6.13 1.26 7.26
C HIS A 163 4.92 1.86 6.54
N ILE A 164 4.26 1.10 5.67
CA ILE A 164 3.05 1.51 4.96
C ILE A 164 2.07 0.34 4.97
N LEU A 165 0.81 0.59 5.34
CA LEU A 165 -0.28 -0.33 5.05
C LEU A 165 -0.74 -0.07 3.63
N THR A 166 -0.74 -1.10 2.80
CA THR A 166 -1.19 -0.99 1.42
C THR A 166 -2.55 -1.63 1.26
N GLU A 167 -3.48 -0.84 0.79
CA GLU A 167 -4.82 -1.26 0.41
C GLU A 167 -4.95 -1.27 -1.11
N CYS A 168 -5.86 -2.09 -1.61
CA CYS A 168 -6.18 -2.15 -3.03
C CYS A 168 -7.64 -1.72 -3.23
N PRO A 169 -7.90 -0.45 -3.54
CA PRO A 169 -9.22 0.02 -3.91
C PRO A 169 -9.80 -0.80 -5.06
N VAL A 170 -11.02 -1.28 -4.88
CA VAL A 170 -11.83 -1.85 -5.95
C VAL A 170 -12.58 -0.71 -6.61
N VAL A 171 -12.23 -0.46 -7.88
CA VAL A 171 -12.83 0.62 -8.67
C VAL A 171 -13.47 0.09 -9.94
N VAL A 172 -14.62 0.65 -10.26
CA VAL A 172 -15.44 0.29 -11.44
C VAL A 172 -15.54 1.51 -12.35
N ASN A 173 -15.52 1.30 -13.66
CA ASN A 173 -15.79 2.37 -14.63
C ASN A 173 -17.17 2.99 -14.38
N ALA A 174 -17.24 4.32 -14.28
CA ALA A 174 -18.48 5.01 -13.93
C ALA A 174 -19.59 4.87 -14.99
N LYS A 175 -19.26 4.79 -16.28
CA LYS A 175 -20.25 4.58 -17.35
C LYS A 175 -20.81 3.16 -17.28
N PHE A 176 -19.94 2.15 -17.13
CA PHE A 176 -20.37 0.77 -16.93
C PHE A 176 -21.24 0.64 -15.69
N TRP A 177 -20.84 1.23 -14.55
CA TRP A 177 -21.65 1.21 -13.34
C TRP A 177 -23.04 1.78 -13.53
N LYS A 178 -23.17 2.89 -14.26
CA LYS A 178 -24.46 3.52 -14.57
C LYS A 178 -25.34 2.67 -15.53
N SER A 179 -24.76 1.76 -16.30
CA SER A 179 -25.52 0.85 -17.16
C SER A 179 -26.10 -0.36 -16.43
N LEU A 180 -25.64 -0.60 -15.19
CA LEU A 180 -26.13 -1.68 -14.34
C LEU A 180 -27.47 -1.31 -13.69
N THR A 181 -28.36 -2.29 -13.57
CA THR A 181 -29.59 -2.13 -12.78
C THR A 181 -29.25 -2.00 -11.28
N PRO A 182 -30.14 -1.41 -10.46
CA PRO A 182 -29.93 -1.34 -9.01
C PRO A 182 -29.64 -2.71 -8.36
N GLU A 183 -30.30 -3.76 -8.85
CA GLU A 183 -30.09 -5.12 -8.36
C GLU A 183 -28.67 -5.62 -8.71
N GLN A 184 -28.20 -5.38 -9.94
CA GLN A 184 -26.84 -5.72 -10.33
C GLN A 184 -25.81 -4.95 -9.51
N GLN A 185 -26.02 -3.64 -9.30
CA GLN A 185 -25.13 -2.84 -8.43
C GLN A 185 -25.08 -3.36 -6.99
N LYS A 186 -26.21 -3.83 -6.46
CA LYS A 186 -26.28 -4.46 -5.15
C LYS A 186 -25.46 -5.75 -5.11
N ILE A 187 -25.59 -6.63 -6.11
CA ILE A 187 -24.81 -7.87 -6.24
C ILE A 187 -23.30 -7.55 -6.26
N PHE A 188 -22.86 -6.55 -7.01
CA PHE A 188 -21.46 -6.12 -7.03
C PHE A 188 -20.95 -5.72 -5.63
N ARG A 189 -21.74 -4.94 -4.88
CA ARG A 189 -21.37 -4.53 -3.53
C ARG A 189 -21.31 -5.69 -2.55
N GLU A 190 -22.25 -6.61 -2.63
CA GLU A 190 -22.29 -7.81 -1.79
C GLU A 190 -21.10 -8.74 -2.10
N ALA A 191 -20.79 -8.95 -3.37
CA ALA A 191 -19.62 -9.72 -3.81
C ALA A 191 -18.30 -9.09 -3.33
N ALA A 192 -18.19 -7.76 -3.43
CA ALA A 192 -17.02 -7.05 -2.92
C ALA A 192 -16.87 -7.17 -1.39
N ALA A 193 -17.95 -7.12 -0.63
CA ALA A 193 -17.90 -7.32 0.82
C ALA A 193 -17.39 -8.72 1.19
N VAL A 194 -17.83 -9.76 0.47
CA VAL A 194 -17.32 -11.13 0.64
C VAL A 194 -15.84 -11.21 0.28
N GLN A 195 -15.45 -10.62 -0.85
CA GLN A 195 -14.06 -10.58 -1.30
C GLN A 195 -13.15 -9.90 -0.26
N ILE A 196 -13.53 -8.72 0.25
CA ILE A 196 -12.77 -7.98 1.26
C ILE A 196 -12.55 -8.82 2.51
N LYS A 197 -13.62 -9.44 3.03
CA LYS A 197 -13.53 -10.31 4.22
C LYS A 197 -12.58 -11.48 3.98
N THR A 198 -12.76 -12.22 2.89
CA THR A 198 -11.96 -13.41 2.55
C THR A 198 -10.49 -13.04 2.32
N ASN A 199 -10.23 -11.89 1.68
CA ASN A 199 -8.88 -11.39 1.45
C ASN A 199 -8.17 -11.06 2.77
N ARG A 200 -8.81 -10.33 3.69
CA ARG A 200 -8.23 -10.01 5.01
C ARG A 200 -7.92 -11.27 5.83
N GLU A 201 -8.84 -12.24 5.83
CA GLU A 201 -8.62 -13.53 6.49
C GLU A 201 -7.45 -14.31 5.86
N GLY A 202 -7.35 -14.30 4.53
CA GLY A 202 -6.25 -14.93 3.80
C GLY A 202 -4.90 -14.28 4.10
N ASN A 203 -4.85 -12.94 4.10
CA ASN A 203 -3.64 -12.19 4.42
C ASN A 203 -3.18 -12.42 5.86
N ALA A 204 -4.10 -12.43 6.81
CA ALA A 204 -3.77 -12.73 8.20
C ALA A 204 -3.12 -14.11 8.37
N LYS A 205 -3.63 -15.14 7.65
CA LYS A 205 -3.03 -16.48 7.62
C LYS A 205 -1.67 -16.49 6.91
N GLY A 206 -1.56 -15.81 5.77
CA GLY A 206 -0.31 -15.73 5.00
C GLY A 206 0.82 -15.04 5.76
N SER A 207 0.49 -14.01 6.53
CA SER A 207 1.47 -13.21 7.28
C SER A 207 1.91 -13.88 8.59
N ALA A 208 1.10 -14.79 9.15
CA ALA A 208 1.34 -15.36 10.49
C ALA A 208 2.70 -16.07 10.62
N ASP A 209 3.19 -16.72 9.57
CA ASP A 209 4.45 -17.48 9.57
C ASP A 209 5.49 -16.94 8.58
N ALA A 210 5.26 -15.77 7.99
CA ALA A 210 6.13 -15.19 6.96
C ALA A 210 7.59 -15.04 7.42
N ILE A 211 7.81 -14.60 8.66
CA ILE A 211 9.16 -14.48 9.25
C ILE A 211 9.85 -15.85 9.34
N GLN A 212 9.12 -16.87 9.75
CA GLN A 212 9.69 -18.22 9.88
C GLN A 212 10.01 -18.81 8.51
N LYS A 213 9.13 -18.63 7.54
CA LYS A 213 9.35 -19.05 6.15
C LYS A 213 10.56 -18.33 5.53
N ALA A 214 10.71 -17.04 5.75
CA ALA A 214 11.87 -16.29 5.27
C ALA A 214 13.17 -16.80 5.90
N LYS A 215 13.19 -17.03 7.22
CA LYS A 215 14.35 -17.60 7.92
C LYS A 215 14.69 -19.02 7.42
N ALA A 216 13.69 -19.85 7.15
CA ALA A 216 13.91 -21.19 6.56
C ALA A 216 14.57 -21.12 5.17
N GLN A 217 14.38 -20.02 4.44
CA GLN A 217 15.05 -19.71 3.17
C GLN A 217 16.42 -19.02 3.36
N LYS A 218 16.96 -19.04 4.58
CA LYS A 218 18.24 -18.41 4.96
C LYS A 218 18.27 -16.90 4.72
N VAL A 219 17.14 -16.23 4.92
CA VAL A 219 17.05 -14.77 4.95
C VAL A 219 17.39 -14.29 6.36
N ASP A 220 18.30 -13.32 6.47
CA ASP A 220 18.54 -12.59 7.70
C ASP A 220 17.39 -11.60 7.94
N VAL A 221 16.55 -11.88 8.94
CA VAL A 221 15.33 -11.10 9.23
C VAL A 221 15.54 -10.29 10.48
N TYR A 222 15.52 -8.98 10.33
CA TYR A 222 15.49 -8.02 11.42
C TYR A 222 14.06 -7.48 11.59
N VAL A 223 13.57 -7.44 12.83
CA VAL A 223 12.28 -6.83 13.16
C VAL A 223 12.55 -5.52 13.89
N LEU A 224 12.06 -4.40 13.36
CA LEU A 224 12.23 -3.10 14.00
C LEU A 224 11.62 -3.10 15.40
N THR A 225 12.41 -2.67 16.38
CA THR A 225 11.89 -2.38 17.71
C THR A 225 11.00 -1.13 17.68
N ALA A 226 10.21 -0.90 18.72
CA ALA A 226 9.43 0.34 18.84
C ALA A 226 10.30 1.61 18.76
N LYS A 227 11.53 1.53 19.31
CA LYS A 227 12.51 2.63 19.24
C LYS A 227 12.99 2.87 17.81
N ASP A 228 13.34 1.79 17.08
CA ASP A 228 13.77 1.91 15.69
C ASP A 228 12.65 2.48 14.82
N ARG A 229 11.43 1.96 14.98
CA ARG A 229 10.25 2.43 14.26
C ARG A 229 10.00 3.93 14.48
N GLU A 230 10.19 4.44 15.70
CA GLU A 230 10.05 5.86 15.98
C GLU A 230 11.11 6.72 15.27
N VAL A 231 12.34 6.19 15.11
CA VAL A 231 13.40 6.88 14.33
C VAL A 231 12.99 7.01 12.87
N PHE A 232 12.47 5.93 12.27
CA PHE A 232 11.96 5.98 10.90
C PHE A 232 10.76 6.93 10.77
N ARG A 233 9.80 6.87 11.71
CA ARG A 233 8.63 7.76 11.72
C ARG A 233 9.00 9.23 11.74
N LYS A 234 10.01 9.61 12.55
CA LYS A 234 10.51 10.99 12.57
C LYS A 234 11.21 11.38 11.28
N ALA A 235 11.96 10.46 10.66
CA ALA A 235 12.68 10.73 9.43
C ALA A 235 11.74 11.01 8.23
N VAL A 236 10.51 10.47 8.24
CA VAL A 236 9.54 10.68 7.16
C VAL A 236 8.61 11.90 7.38
N GLN A 237 8.83 12.71 8.42
CA GLN A 237 8.03 13.91 8.67
C GLN A 237 7.89 14.83 7.44
N PRO A 238 8.93 15.07 6.62
CA PRO A 238 8.80 15.89 5.41
C PRO A 238 7.77 15.37 4.40
N VAL A 239 7.50 14.06 4.39
CA VAL A 239 6.45 13.46 3.54
C VAL A 239 5.08 13.95 4.01
N TYR A 240 4.83 13.96 5.32
CA TYR A 240 3.57 14.46 5.88
C TYR A 240 3.34 15.93 5.55
N ASP A 241 4.37 16.76 5.71
CA ASP A 241 4.28 18.20 5.45
C ASP A 241 3.95 18.48 3.98
N LYS A 242 4.58 17.75 3.06
CA LYS A 242 4.31 17.82 1.62
C LYS A 242 2.87 17.40 1.29
N TYR A 243 2.44 16.26 1.79
CA TYR A 243 1.16 15.68 1.40
C TYR A 243 -0.02 16.33 2.09
N LYS A 244 0.15 16.95 3.25
CA LYS A 244 -0.86 17.82 3.85
C LYS A 244 -1.24 18.96 2.91
N GLY A 245 -0.26 19.57 2.22
CA GLY A 245 -0.50 20.59 1.19
C GLY A 245 -1.23 20.06 -0.05
N ILE A 246 -0.88 18.85 -0.49
CA ILE A 246 -1.47 18.21 -1.69
C ILE A 246 -2.92 17.79 -1.46
N TYR A 247 -3.21 17.16 -0.32
CA TYR A 247 -4.55 16.65 0.01
C TYR A 247 -5.51 17.74 0.50
N GLY A 248 -4.97 18.90 0.91
CA GLY A 248 -5.70 19.96 1.57
C GLY A 248 -5.94 19.67 3.06
N ASN A 249 -5.92 20.75 3.85
CA ASN A 249 -6.03 20.65 5.31
C ASN A 249 -7.31 19.94 5.75
N GLU A 250 -8.45 20.22 5.10
CA GLU A 250 -9.74 19.64 5.49
C GLU A 250 -9.72 18.12 5.44
N TRP A 251 -9.27 17.53 4.32
CA TRP A 251 -9.21 16.08 4.17
C TRP A 251 -8.16 15.46 5.07
N TYR A 252 -6.98 16.06 5.11
CA TYR A 252 -5.87 15.57 5.94
C TYR A 252 -6.24 15.56 7.44
N ASP A 253 -6.73 16.69 7.96
CA ASP A 253 -7.06 16.84 9.38
C ASP A 253 -8.26 15.94 9.77
N PHE A 254 -9.25 15.78 8.86
CA PHE A 254 -10.34 14.83 9.06
C PHE A 254 -9.81 13.38 9.18
N PHE A 255 -8.93 12.96 8.27
CA PHE A 255 -8.41 11.60 8.25
C PHE A 255 -7.57 11.29 9.49
N VAL A 256 -6.66 12.19 9.86
CA VAL A 256 -5.86 12.06 11.08
C VAL A 256 -6.74 12.01 12.34
N LYS A 257 -7.79 12.83 12.40
CA LYS A 257 -8.74 12.84 13.51
C LYS A 257 -9.51 11.52 13.64
N LYS A 258 -9.84 10.86 12.52
CA LYS A 258 -10.44 9.52 12.54
C LYS A 258 -9.45 8.50 13.11
N ILE A 259 -8.18 8.51 12.70
CA ILE A 259 -7.14 7.64 13.26
C ILE A 259 -7.03 7.83 14.77
N ASP A 260 -6.91 9.08 15.25
CA ASP A 260 -6.81 9.39 16.68
C ASP A 260 -8.02 8.91 17.47
N SER A 261 -9.21 9.06 16.90
CA SER A 261 -10.46 8.64 17.54
C SER A 261 -10.57 7.13 17.73
N TYR A 262 -10.06 6.37 16.76
CA TYR A 262 -10.08 4.90 16.81
C TYR A 262 -8.90 4.30 17.58
N SER A 263 -7.76 4.99 17.64
CA SER A 263 -6.58 4.58 18.43
C SER A 263 -6.83 4.66 19.94
N LYS A 264 -7.67 5.61 20.39
CA LYS A 264 -8.02 5.81 21.82
C LYS A 264 -9.10 4.87 22.33
N LYS A 265 -9.86 4.23 21.46
CA LYS A 265 -10.90 3.26 21.82
C LYS A 265 -10.27 1.87 21.89
N LYS A 266 -9.72 1.51 23.06
CA LYS A 266 -9.25 0.14 23.35
C LYS A 266 -10.37 -0.88 23.33
#